data_3a8e2aabc522e6fa68c109e6fd247638
#
_entry.id   3a8e2aabc522e6fa68c109e6fd247638
#
_cell.length_a   1.000
_cell.length_b   1.000
_cell.length_c   1.000
_cell.angle_alpha   90.00
_cell.angle_beta   90.00
_cell.angle_gamma   90.00
#
_symmetry.space_group_name_H-M   'P 1'
#
loop_
_entity.id
_entity.type
_entity.pdbx_description
1 polymer ?
#
loop_
_entity_poly.entity_id
_entity_poly.type
_entity_poly.pdbx_seq_one_letter_code
_entity_poly.pdbx_strand_id
1 'polypeptide(L)'
;MIHQYKLGGYNIVLDVFSGSVHAVDDVAYDAIALIDQGKTRDEAADALAKKYAGREDVTAADIQDCLDDIDELTKEGKLFAPDAYADHAFDFKNRSNVVKALCLHVAHTCNLNCSYCFAAQGKFHGEAGQIGRAHV
;
A
#
# COMPACT_ATOMS: atom_id res chain seq x y z
N MET A 1 5.14 -6.77 -4.84
CA MET A 1 3.98 -6.49 -5.75
C MET A 1 3.83 -4.99 -5.87
N ILE A 2 3.94 -4.47 -7.08
CA ILE A 2 3.87 -3.03 -7.37
C ILE A 2 2.53 -2.69 -8.03
N HIS A 3 1.88 -1.65 -7.56
CA HIS A 3 0.73 -1.03 -8.21
C HIS A 3 1.10 0.36 -8.70
N GLN A 4 0.86 0.61 -9.99
CA GLN A 4 1.13 1.88 -10.62
C GLN A 4 -0.17 2.47 -11.17
N TYR A 5 -0.41 3.77 -10.89
CA TYR A 5 -1.56 4.50 -11.41
C TYR A 5 -1.28 5.99 -11.48
N LYS A 6 -2.08 6.69 -12.28
CA LYS A 6 -2.01 8.15 -12.42
C LYS A 6 -3.23 8.78 -11.80
N LEU A 7 -3.05 9.73 -10.90
CA LEU A 7 -4.12 10.44 -10.21
C LEU A 7 -3.78 11.91 -10.01
N GLY A 8 -4.68 12.80 -10.38
CA GLY A 8 -4.51 14.25 -10.14
C GLY A 8 -3.27 14.86 -10.79
N GLY A 9 -2.77 14.27 -11.88
CA GLY A 9 -1.54 14.72 -12.56
C GLY A 9 -0.24 14.12 -11.98
N TYR A 10 -0.34 13.26 -10.98
CA TYR A 10 0.81 12.57 -10.40
C TYR A 10 0.90 11.12 -10.87
N ASN A 11 2.12 10.64 -11.09
CA ASN A 11 2.40 9.22 -11.23
C ASN A 11 2.65 8.65 -9.85
N ILE A 12 1.83 7.68 -9.44
CA ILE A 12 1.88 7.08 -8.11
C ILE A 12 2.27 5.62 -8.22
N VAL A 13 3.21 5.22 -7.39
CA VAL A 13 3.70 3.85 -7.25
C VAL A 13 3.49 3.42 -5.81
N LEU A 14 2.73 2.33 -5.62
CA LEU A 14 2.50 1.70 -4.32
C LEU A 14 3.21 0.35 -4.29
N ASP A 15 4.10 0.14 -3.35
CA ASP A 15 4.58 -1.20 -3.02
C ASP A 15 3.72 -1.81 -1.91
N VAL A 16 2.97 -2.84 -2.26
CA VAL A 16 2.01 -3.50 -1.37
C VAL A 16 2.69 -4.13 -0.15
N PHE A 17 3.89 -4.67 -0.34
CA PHE A 17 4.56 -5.41 0.74
C PHE A 17 5.26 -4.51 1.75
N SER A 18 5.83 -3.39 1.32
CA SER A 18 6.38 -2.39 2.24
C SER A 18 5.32 -1.42 2.75
N GLY A 19 4.21 -1.24 2.00
CA GLY A 19 3.21 -0.21 2.24
C GLY A 19 3.67 1.20 1.83
N SER A 20 4.82 1.32 1.15
CA SER A 20 5.37 2.61 0.73
C SER A 20 4.63 3.15 -0.50
N VAL A 21 4.39 4.45 -0.51
CA VAL A 21 3.77 5.17 -1.63
C VAL A 21 4.74 6.22 -2.12
N HIS A 22 5.04 6.20 -3.41
CA HIS A 22 5.96 7.10 -4.06
C HIS A 22 5.24 7.93 -5.13
N ALA A 23 5.45 9.25 -5.14
CA ALA A 23 5.10 10.11 -6.25
C ALA A 23 6.37 10.31 -7.09
N VAL A 24 6.30 9.93 -8.35
CA VAL A 24 7.48 9.85 -9.22
C VAL A 24 7.25 10.59 -10.54
N ASP A 25 8.32 10.90 -11.24
CA ASP A 25 8.26 11.43 -12.60
C ASP A 25 7.94 10.34 -13.65
N ASP A 26 7.86 10.71 -14.91
CA ASP A 26 7.53 9.77 -15.98
C ASP A 26 8.65 8.74 -16.20
N VAL A 27 9.92 9.14 -16.02
CA VAL A 27 11.08 8.25 -16.23
C VAL A 27 11.10 7.15 -15.17
N ALA A 28 10.99 7.52 -13.90
CA ALA A 28 10.95 6.59 -12.79
C ALA A 28 9.70 5.68 -12.85
N TYR A 29 8.55 6.24 -13.26
CA TYR A 29 7.32 5.46 -13.45
C TYR A 29 7.50 4.35 -14.47
N ASP A 30 8.10 4.67 -15.61
CA ASP A 30 8.38 3.69 -16.67
C ASP A 30 9.50 2.72 -16.28
N ALA A 31 10.55 3.20 -15.58
CA ALA A 31 11.64 2.37 -15.09
C ALA A 31 11.13 1.27 -14.15
N ILE A 32 10.33 1.67 -13.17
CA ILE A 32 9.72 0.74 -12.20
C ILE A 32 8.83 -0.28 -12.92
N ALA A 33 8.05 0.13 -13.94
CA ALA A 33 7.23 -0.78 -14.72
C ALA A 33 8.06 -1.82 -15.48
N LEU A 34 9.21 -1.43 -16.04
CA LEU A 34 10.11 -2.33 -16.76
C LEU A 34 10.76 -3.35 -15.82
N ILE A 35 11.18 -2.90 -14.64
CA ILE A 35 11.79 -3.77 -13.62
C ILE A 35 10.74 -4.74 -13.05
N ASP A 36 9.51 -4.30 -12.79
CA ASP A 36 8.41 -5.16 -12.31
C ASP A 36 8.04 -6.24 -13.34
N GLN A 37 8.24 -5.98 -14.64
CA GLN A 37 8.10 -6.95 -15.73
C GLN A 37 9.28 -7.94 -15.82
N GLY A 38 10.27 -7.83 -14.95
CA GLY A 38 11.43 -8.71 -14.88
C GLY A 38 12.59 -8.32 -15.80
N LYS A 39 12.62 -7.10 -16.33
CA LYS A 39 13.77 -6.60 -17.09
C LYS A 39 14.94 -6.31 -16.17
N THR A 40 16.13 -6.57 -16.67
CA THR A 40 17.36 -6.17 -15.99
C THR A 40 17.53 -4.64 -16.04
N ARG A 41 18.39 -4.13 -15.16
CA ARG A 41 18.74 -2.70 -15.13
C ARG A 41 19.21 -2.19 -16.50
N ASP A 42 20.09 -2.93 -17.18
CA ASP A 42 20.63 -2.55 -18.47
C ASP A 42 19.55 -2.53 -19.56
N GLU A 43 18.68 -3.55 -19.58
CA GLU A 43 17.53 -3.60 -20.50
C GLU A 43 16.52 -2.47 -20.24
N ALA A 44 16.32 -2.08 -18.99
CA ALA A 44 15.49 -0.95 -18.62
C ALA A 44 16.11 0.37 -19.07
N ALA A 45 17.43 0.56 -18.86
CA ALA A 45 18.17 1.73 -19.31
C ALA A 45 18.08 1.90 -20.83
N ASP A 46 18.30 0.82 -21.60
CA ASP A 46 18.23 0.83 -23.06
C ASP A 46 16.80 1.14 -23.56
N ALA A 47 15.80 0.60 -22.90
CA ALA A 47 14.40 0.84 -23.27
C ALA A 47 13.99 2.30 -22.98
N LEU A 48 14.41 2.84 -21.83
CA LEU A 48 14.17 4.23 -21.48
C LEU A 48 14.91 5.19 -22.40
N ALA A 49 16.18 4.93 -22.72
CA ALA A 49 16.96 5.75 -23.65
C ALA A 49 16.28 5.82 -25.03
N LYS A 50 15.74 4.70 -25.51
CA LYS A 50 14.98 4.68 -26.77
C LYS A 50 13.64 5.42 -26.67
N LYS A 51 12.92 5.26 -25.56
CA LYS A 51 11.61 5.88 -25.36
C LYS A 51 11.72 7.40 -25.25
N TYR A 52 12.76 7.88 -24.57
CA TYR A 52 12.97 9.30 -24.29
C TYR A 52 13.98 9.98 -25.25
N ALA A 53 14.44 9.30 -26.30
CA ALA A 53 15.44 9.83 -27.26
C ALA A 53 15.08 11.17 -27.94
N GLY A 54 13.82 11.59 -27.89
CA GLY A 54 13.35 12.87 -28.48
C GLY A 54 13.05 13.95 -27.45
N ARG A 55 13.31 13.73 -26.18
CA ARG A 55 13.06 14.68 -25.10
C ARG A 55 14.36 15.35 -24.67
N GLU A 56 14.43 16.68 -24.79
CA GLU A 56 15.59 17.46 -24.39
C GLU A 56 15.77 17.56 -22.88
N ASP A 57 14.70 17.31 -22.12
CA ASP A 57 14.65 17.37 -20.66
C ASP A 57 15.06 16.04 -19.98
N VAL A 58 15.37 14.98 -20.73
CA VAL A 58 15.80 13.68 -20.20
C VAL A 58 17.12 13.27 -20.82
N THR A 59 18.17 13.24 -20.03
CA THR A 59 19.51 12.82 -20.45
C THR A 59 19.78 11.36 -20.07
N ALA A 60 20.84 10.79 -20.64
CA ALA A 60 21.30 9.46 -20.24
C ALA A 60 21.77 9.42 -18.77
N ALA A 61 22.27 10.54 -18.25
CA ALA A 61 22.65 10.65 -16.84
C ALA A 61 21.41 10.60 -15.94
N ASP A 62 20.34 11.32 -16.28
CA ASP A 62 19.09 11.31 -15.50
C ASP A 62 18.48 9.90 -15.42
N ILE A 63 18.60 9.11 -16.50
CA ILE A 63 18.14 7.70 -16.49
C ILE A 63 18.98 6.86 -15.53
N GLN A 64 20.30 7.06 -15.49
CA GLN A 64 21.18 6.32 -14.59
C GLN A 64 20.93 6.71 -13.12
N ASP A 65 20.81 7.99 -12.84
CA ASP A 65 20.52 8.51 -11.51
C ASP A 65 19.15 7.96 -11.01
N CYS A 66 18.14 7.95 -11.87
CA CYS A 66 16.83 7.36 -11.56
C CYS A 66 16.93 5.86 -11.23
N LEU A 67 17.74 5.10 -11.98
CA LEU A 67 17.93 3.69 -11.69
C LEU A 67 18.73 3.45 -10.39
N ASP A 68 19.68 4.35 -10.06
CA ASP A 68 20.38 4.31 -8.78
C ASP A 68 19.45 4.57 -7.60
N ASP A 69 18.56 5.54 -7.71
CA ASP A 69 17.52 5.84 -6.70
C ASP A 69 16.57 4.65 -6.50
N ILE A 70 16.16 3.97 -7.58
CA ILE A 70 15.34 2.75 -7.51
C ILE A 70 16.10 1.62 -6.77
N ASP A 71 17.38 1.44 -7.06
CA ASP A 71 18.22 0.46 -6.39
C ASP A 71 18.38 0.77 -4.90
N GLU A 72 18.51 2.05 -4.52
CA GLU A 72 18.58 2.49 -3.13
C GLU A 72 17.29 2.20 -2.39
N LEU A 73 16.14 2.59 -2.95
CA LEU A 73 14.82 2.31 -2.38
C LEU A 73 14.56 0.80 -2.23
N THR A 74 15.07 0.00 -3.17
CA THR A 74 14.97 -1.46 -3.11
C THR A 74 15.82 -2.03 -1.96
N LYS A 75 17.05 -1.54 -1.78
CA LYS A 75 17.94 -1.92 -0.65
C LYS A 75 17.35 -1.53 0.69
N GLU A 76 16.68 -0.39 0.76
CA GLU A 76 15.98 0.08 1.97
C GLU A 76 14.67 -0.69 2.25
N GLY A 77 14.24 -1.57 1.35
CA GLY A 77 12.99 -2.32 1.46
C GLY A 77 11.73 -1.46 1.30
N LYS A 78 11.86 -0.30 0.65
CA LYS A 78 10.75 0.63 0.37
C LYS A 78 10.14 0.43 -1.02
N LEU A 79 10.85 -0.29 -1.89
CA LEU A 79 10.40 -0.65 -3.23
C LEU A 79 10.81 -2.10 -3.53
N PHE A 80 9.96 -2.84 -4.23
CA PHE A 80 10.14 -4.28 -4.51
C PHE A 80 10.39 -5.12 -3.25
N ALA A 81 9.78 -4.74 -2.13
CA ALA A 81 9.92 -5.47 -0.88
C ALA A 81 9.43 -6.92 -1.00
N PRO A 82 10.08 -7.88 -0.33
CA PRO A 82 9.59 -9.25 -0.27
C PRO A 82 8.31 -9.32 0.56
N ASP A 83 7.45 -10.31 0.24
CA ASP A 83 6.26 -10.60 1.05
C ASP A 83 6.67 -11.24 2.39
N ALA A 84 6.75 -10.43 3.43
CA ALA A 84 7.07 -10.90 4.79
C ALA A 84 5.98 -11.79 5.40
N TYR A 85 4.80 -11.84 4.81
CA TYR A 85 3.64 -12.60 5.32
C TYR A 85 3.31 -13.83 4.46
N ALA A 86 4.02 -14.08 3.36
CA ALA A 86 3.75 -15.19 2.44
C ALA A 86 3.70 -16.53 3.19
N ASP A 87 4.65 -16.78 4.09
CA ASP A 87 4.74 -18.03 4.86
C ASP A 87 3.66 -18.14 5.94
N HIS A 88 3.05 -17.02 6.33
CA HIS A 88 2.01 -16.95 7.36
C HIS A 88 0.59 -16.86 6.81
N ALA A 89 0.44 -16.63 5.51
CA ALA A 89 -0.87 -16.38 4.87
C ALA A 89 -1.85 -17.55 5.02
N PHE A 90 -1.34 -18.77 5.16
CA PHE A 90 -2.14 -20.00 5.30
C PHE A 90 -2.29 -20.50 6.74
N ASP A 91 -1.65 -19.87 7.71
CA ASP A 91 -1.62 -20.31 9.10
C ASP A 91 -2.81 -19.81 9.93
N PHE A 92 -3.83 -19.24 9.27
CA PHE A 92 -5.06 -18.77 9.93
C PHE A 92 -5.85 -19.89 10.63
N LYS A 93 -5.61 -21.16 10.27
CA LYS A 93 -6.25 -22.33 10.90
C LYS A 93 -5.56 -22.76 12.20
N ASN A 94 -4.29 -22.42 12.38
CA ASN A 94 -3.49 -22.78 13.56
C ASN A 94 -3.40 -21.62 14.57
N ARG A 95 -4.40 -20.76 14.62
CA ARG A 95 -4.47 -19.75 15.67
C ARG A 95 -4.51 -20.45 17.01
N SER A 96 -3.43 -20.30 17.78
CA SER A 96 -3.47 -20.60 19.21
C SER A 96 -4.70 -19.89 19.81
N ASN A 97 -5.45 -20.55 20.70
CA ASN A 97 -6.63 -20.01 21.38
C ASN A 97 -6.28 -18.80 22.29
N VAL A 98 -5.49 -17.87 21.78
CA VAL A 98 -5.12 -16.64 22.46
C VAL A 98 -6.11 -15.56 22.09
N VAL A 99 -6.85 -15.08 23.06
CA VAL A 99 -7.72 -13.90 22.91
C VAL A 99 -6.84 -12.70 22.62
N LYS A 100 -6.89 -12.18 21.37
CA LYS A 100 -6.11 -11.01 20.95
C LYS A 100 -6.79 -9.69 21.27
N ALA A 101 -8.12 -9.70 21.34
CA ALA A 101 -8.92 -8.52 21.64
C ALA A 101 -10.22 -8.97 22.33
N LEU A 102 -10.66 -8.19 23.31
CA LEU A 102 -11.93 -8.36 23.97
C LEU A 102 -12.76 -7.09 23.77
N CYS A 103 -13.89 -7.21 23.08
CA CYS A 103 -14.83 -6.11 22.92
C CYS A 103 -15.89 -6.16 24.02
N LEU A 104 -15.84 -5.21 24.94
CA LEU A 104 -16.83 -5.07 26.01
C LEU A 104 -17.84 -3.99 25.63
N HIS A 105 -19.09 -4.36 25.43
CA HIS A 105 -20.20 -3.42 25.27
C HIS A 105 -20.67 -2.94 26.64
N VAL A 106 -20.05 -1.90 27.16
CA VAL A 106 -20.35 -1.39 28.50
C VAL A 106 -21.59 -0.50 28.55
N ALA A 107 -21.95 0.13 27.41
CA ALA A 107 -23.17 0.93 27.27
C ALA A 107 -23.59 0.97 25.80
N HIS A 108 -24.91 0.99 25.55
CA HIS A 108 -25.47 1.19 24.22
C HIS A 108 -25.92 2.63 23.99
N THR A 109 -25.96 3.46 25.01
CA THR A 109 -26.44 4.84 24.94
C THR A 109 -25.33 5.74 24.45
N CYS A 110 -25.61 6.59 23.44
CA CYS A 110 -24.68 7.57 22.91
C CYS A 110 -25.36 8.95 22.93
N ASN A 111 -24.61 9.98 23.32
CA ASN A 111 -25.07 11.38 23.33
C ASN A 111 -24.73 12.12 22.02
N LEU A 112 -24.10 11.44 21.04
CA LEU A 112 -23.80 11.99 19.74
C LEU A 112 -24.91 11.65 18.75
N ASN A 113 -25.15 12.55 17.81
CA ASN A 113 -26.14 12.38 16.73
C ASN A 113 -25.45 12.34 15.36
N CYS A 114 -24.57 11.39 15.15
CA CYS A 114 -23.83 11.24 13.90
C CYS A 114 -24.77 10.72 12.80
N SER A 115 -24.84 11.41 11.67
CA SER A 115 -25.68 11.01 10.52
C SER A 115 -25.25 9.70 9.87
N TYR A 116 -23.98 9.28 10.06
CA TYR A 116 -23.37 8.06 9.53
C TYR A 116 -23.12 6.99 10.61
N CYS A 117 -23.83 7.03 11.72
CA CYS A 117 -23.62 6.12 12.84
C CYS A 117 -24.02 4.69 12.49
N PHE A 118 -23.05 3.78 12.37
CA PHE A 118 -23.27 2.36 12.12
C PHE A 118 -23.94 1.64 13.31
N ALA A 119 -23.83 2.19 14.53
CA ALA A 119 -24.41 1.66 15.76
C ALA A 119 -25.79 2.25 16.09
N ALA A 120 -26.50 2.81 15.10
CA ALA A 120 -27.84 3.41 15.25
C ALA A 120 -27.94 4.34 16.48
N GLN A 121 -26.91 5.13 16.76
CA GLN A 121 -26.81 6.04 17.90
C GLN A 121 -27.01 5.35 19.26
N GLY A 122 -26.57 4.11 19.36
CA GLY A 122 -26.72 3.30 20.56
C GLY A 122 -28.07 2.64 20.75
N LYS A 123 -28.98 2.78 19.77
CA LYS A 123 -30.33 2.16 19.82
C LYS A 123 -30.35 0.86 19.04
N PHE A 124 -29.61 -0.13 19.49
CA PHE A 124 -29.61 -1.46 18.89
C PHE A 124 -30.99 -2.12 19.10
N HIS A 125 -31.67 -2.49 18.01
CA HIS A 125 -33.02 -3.12 18.01
C HIS A 125 -34.10 -2.35 18.81
N GLY A 126 -33.95 -1.02 18.98
CA GLY A 126 -34.93 -0.22 19.69
C GLY A 126 -34.78 -0.20 21.22
N GLU A 127 -33.80 -0.89 21.76
CA GLU A 127 -33.53 -0.92 23.20
C GLU A 127 -32.48 0.15 23.57
N ALA A 128 -32.86 1.06 24.46
CA ALA A 128 -31.97 2.05 25.01
C ALA A 128 -31.46 1.61 26.40
N GLY A 129 -30.16 1.69 26.61
CA GLY A 129 -29.59 1.74 27.95
C GLY A 129 -29.23 0.41 28.63
N GLN A 130 -29.19 -0.71 27.92
CA GLN A 130 -28.68 -1.94 28.55
C GLN A 130 -27.15 -2.04 28.49
N ILE A 131 -26.54 -2.42 29.61
CA ILE A 131 -25.14 -2.81 29.66
C ILE A 131 -24.98 -4.11 28.88
N GLY A 132 -24.18 -4.08 27.81
CA GLY A 132 -24.01 -5.20 26.90
C GLY A 132 -23.30 -6.41 27.50
N ARG A 133 -23.41 -7.53 26.79
CA ARG A 133 -22.64 -8.74 27.08
C ARG A 133 -21.29 -8.67 26.36
N ALA A 134 -20.27 -9.27 26.95
CA ALA A 134 -19.00 -9.46 26.27
C ALA A 134 -19.16 -10.48 25.12
N HIS A 135 -18.63 -10.14 23.95
CA HIS A 135 -18.48 -11.05 22.82
C HIS A 135 -17.00 -11.45 22.71
N VAL A 136 -16.75 -12.75 22.75
CA VAL A 136 -15.43 -13.36 22.61
C VAL A 136 -15.28 -13.89 21.19
#